data_9bf377b6b71304becd0dbedcf2d4dec8
#
_entry.id   9bf377b6b71304becd0dbedcf2d4dec8
#
_cell.length_a   1.000
_cell.length_b   1.000
_cell.length_c   1.000
_cell.angle_alpha   90.00
_cell.angle_beta   90.00
_cell.angle_gamma   90.00
#
_symmetry.space_group_name_H-M   'P 1'
#
loop_
_entity.id
_entity.type
_entity.pdbx_description
1 polymer ?
#
loop_
_entity_poly.entity_id
_entity_poly.type
_entity_poly.pdbx_seq_one_letter_code
_entity_poly.pdbx_strand_id
1 'polypeptide(L)'
;NIATQDKPRPRRYYWQTTPDTCDLTEEDDGSDSDELIENIAPSLTSFSEHDLYPMLISYLSEDLGLYCRRIDERRSRNMRGSGGNHWLHPDIVALETLDKGWSDVVRACVRGSNDAVFRLWSFEVKKTLNKSNVRKSFFQTVSNSSWANFAYLVTANLDSAVEAELQMLSGLHGVGVLLLNQQSLFDSQILIPARERTNIDWLSVNRIVEENQDYEAFIDQVGIYSQTGRLTKSLWNK
;
A
#
# COMPACT_ATOMS: atom_id res chain seq x y z
N ASN A 1 -28.53 -28.59 11.46
CA ASN A 1 -28.34 -27.68 10.33
C ASN A 1 -27.41 -26.57 10.78
N ILE A 2 -26.10 -26.76 10.54
CA ILE A 2 -25.09 -25.76 10.77
C ILE A 2 -24.88 -25.11 9.40
N ALA A 3 -25.35 -23.87 9.25
CA ALA A 3 -25.04 -23.05 8.07
C ALA A 3 -23.64 -22.51 8.25
N THR A 4 -22.67 -23.06 7.51
CA THR A 4 -21.34 -22.48 7.33
C THR A 4 -21.49 -21.29 6.40
N GLN A 5 -21.34 -20.07 6.93
CA GLN A 5 -21.12 -18.88 6.12
C GLN A 5 -19.68 -18.93 5.59
N ASP A 6 -19.55 -19.42 4.36
CA ASP A 6 -18.31 -19.25 3.60
C ASP A 6 -18.12 -17.75 3.32
N LYS A 7 -17.14 -17.14 3.98
CA LYS A 7 -16.67 -15.81 3.58
C LYS A 7 -16.11 -15.92 2.18
N PRO A 8 -16.59 -15.13 1.21
CA PRO A 8 -16.03 -15.17 -0.13
C PRO A 8 -14.54 -14.77 -0.07
N ARG A 9 -13.69 -15.61 -0.64
CA ARG A 9 -12.28 -15.32 -0.81
C ARG A 9 -12.16 -14.06 -1.71
N PRO A 10 -11.15 -13.19 -1.53
CA PRO A 10 -10.95 -12.03 -2.39
C PRO A 10 -10.91 -12.47 -3.84
N ARG A 11 -11.81 -11.93 -4.66
CA ARG A 11 -11.89 -12.25 -6.08
C ARG A 11 -10.64 -11.70 -6.76
N ARG A 12 -9.82 -12.58 -7.32
CA ARG A 12 -8.71 -12.20 -8.21
C ARG A 12 -9.28 -12.04 -9.61
N TYR A 13 -9.32 -10.82 -10.13
CA TYR A 13 -9.68 -10.55 -11.51
C TYR A 13 -8.42 -10.51 -12.37
N TYR A 14 -8.44 -11.25 -13.50
CA TYR A 14 -7.43 -11.18 -14.53
C TYR A 14 -7.98 -10.35 -15.69
N TRP A 15 -7.16 -9.43 -16.20
CA TRP A 15 -7.51 -8.67 -17.38
C TRP A 15 -7.57 -9.59 -18.60
N GLN A 16 -8.68 -9.53 -19.35
CA GLN A 16 -8.74 -10.08 -20.71
C GLN A 16 -8.30 -8.98 -21.65
N THR A 17 -7.15 -9.18 -22.30
CA THR A 17 -6.69 -8.34 -23.40
C THR A 17 -7.58 -8.57 -24.62
N THR A 18 -8.41 -7.59 -24.98
CA THR A 18 -8.99 -7.52 -26.34
C THR A 18 -7.93 -6.96 -27.28
N PRO A 19 -7.75 -7.54 -28.47
CA PRO A 19 -6.78 -7.01 -29.43
C PRO A 19 -7.27 -5.70 -30.02
N ASP A 20 -6.49 -4.64 -29.83
CA ASP A 20 -6.72 -3.33 -30.43
C ASP A 20 -6.43 -3.35 -31.93
N THR A 21 -7.39 -2.90 -32.71
CA THR A 21 -7.19 -2.47 -34.08
C THR A 21 -6.66 -1.03 -34.05
N CYS A 22 -5.43 -0.87 -34.52
CA CYS A 22 -4.83 0.44 -34.78
C CYS A 22 -5.59 1.18 -35.87
N ASP A 23 -5.96 2.42 -35.59
CA ASP A 23 -6.16 3.42 -36.62
C ASP A 23 -5.46 4.73 -36.21
N LEU A 24 -4.46 5.07 -37.01
CA LEU A 24 -3.65 6.30 -36.89
C LEU A 24 -4.32 7.40 -37.70
N THR A 25 -4.73 8.47 -37.08
CA THR A 25 -4.80 9.79 -37.74
C THR A 25 -4.38 10.85 -36.74
N GLU A 26 -3.23 11.45 -37.07
CA GLU A 26 -2.75 12.74 -36.54
C GLU A 26 -3.66 13.84 -37.09
N GLU A 27 -4.05 14.81 -36.23
CA GLU A 27 -4.15 16.21 -36.61
C GLU A 27 -4.02 17.11 -35.38
N ASP A 28 -3.06 18.00 -35.52
CA ASP A 28 -2.68 19.15 -34.72
C ASP A 28 -3.74 20.24 -34.88
N ASP A 29 -4.19 20.91 -33.80
CA ASP A 29 -4.22 22.37 -33.78
C ASP A 29 -4.58 22.91 -32.39
N GLY A 30 -3.82 23.92 -31.97
CA GLY A 30 -4.01 24.62 -30.73
C GLY A 30 -5.11 25.68 -30.79
N SER A 31 -5.70 25.93 -29.66
CA SER A 31 -6.01 27.31 -29.22
C SER A 31 -6.52 27.34 -27.79
N ASP A 32 -5.90 28.21 -27.02
CA ASP A 32 -6.36 28.82 -25.78
C ASP A 32 -7.84 29.22 -25.81
N SER A 33 -8.55 28.87 -24.76
CA SER A 33 -9.57 29.73 -24.16
C SER A 33 -9.94 29.22 -22.77
N ASP A 34 -9.23 29.71 -21.77
CA ASP A 34 -9.75 29.91 -20.44
C ASP A 34 -10.92 30.90 -20.51
N GLU A 35 -12.01 30.54 -19.88
CA GLU A 35 -12.86 31.33 -18.99
C GLU A 35 -14.32 30.89 -18.99
N LEU A 36 -14.85 30.72 -17.74
CA LEU A 36 -16.24 30.84 -17.36
C LEU A 36 -17.16 29.62 -17.56
N ILE A 37 -17.13 28.66 -16.64
CA ILE A 37 -18.36 28.20 -15.98
C ILE A 37 -18.07 27.93 -14.49
N GLU A 38 -18.08 28.96 -13.67
CA GLU A 38 -18.49 28.84 -12.27
C GLU A 38 -20.01 28.84 -12.23
N ASN A 39 -20.61 27.73 -11.77
CA ASN A 39 -21.59 27.74 -10.68
C ASN A 39 -22.37 26.44 -10.57
N ILE A 40 -22.48 25.99 -9.30
CA ILE A 40 -23.50 25.11 -8.72
C ILE A 40 -23.19 23.60 -8.86
N ALA A 41 -22.27 23.12 -8.04
CA ALA A 41 -22.40 21.83 -7.40
C ALA A 41 -22.14 22.01 -5.89
N PRO A 42 -22.90 21.36 -4.98
CA PRO A 42 -22.67 21.47 -3.56
C PRO A 42 -21.23 21.03 -3.26
N SER A 43 -20.54 21.78 -2.40
CA SER A 43 -19.17 21.53 -1.97
C SER A 43 -19.03 20.09 -1.44
N LEU A 44 -18.67 19.18 -2.31
CA LEU A 44 -18.08 17.91 -1.92
C LEU A 44 -16.81 18.30 -1.13
N THR A 45 -16.84 18.12 0.18
CA THR A 45 -15.69 18.27 1.07
C THR A 45 -14.50 17.66 0.37
N SER A 46 -13.47 18.47 0.14
CA SER A 46 -12.27 18.06 -0.60
C SER A 46 -11.60 16.91 0.15
N PHE A 47 -11.91 15.68 -0.27
CA PHE A 47 -11.35 14.46 0.30
C PHE A 47 -9.83 14.47 0.10
N SER A 48 -9.07 14.36 1.18
CA SER A 48 -7.60 14.43 1.19
C SER A 48 -6.97 13.03 1.17
N GLU A 49 -5.67 12.93 0.93
CA GLU A 49 -4.93 11.65 1.09
C GLU A 49 -5.02 11.15 2.54
N HIS A 50 -5.05 12.05 3.52
CA HIS A 50 -5.19 11.70 4.94
C HIS A 50 -6.49 10.96 5.26
N ASP A 51 -7.58 11.26 4.55
CA ASP A 51 -8.86 10.59 4.75
C ASP A 51 -8.85 9.15 4.23
N LEU A 52 -7.91 8.79 3.34
CA LEU A 52 -7.73 7.44 2.83
C LEU A 52 -7.04 6.50 3.83
N TYR A 53 -6.21 7.02 4.73
CA TYR A 53 -5.43 6.17 5.64
C TYR A 53 -6.30 5.29 6.55
N PRO A 54 -7.30 5.82 7.28
CA PRO A 54 -8.16 4.97 8.11
C PRO A 54 -8.96 3.96 7.27
N MET A 55 -9.40 4.35 6.07
CA MET A 55 -10.11 3.46 5.16
C MET A 55 -9.23 2.30 4.68
N LEU A 56 -8.00 2.61 4.29
CA LEU A 56 -7.04 1.59 3.88
C LEU A 56 -6.69 0.65 5.04
N ILE A 57 -6.47 1.19 6.25
CA ILE A 57 -6.19 0.39 7.44
C ILE A 57 -7.36 -0.57 7.74
N SER A 58 -8.62 -0.12 7.64
CA SER A 58 -9.78 -0.99 7.80
C SER A 58 -9.78 -2.11 6.76
N TYR A 59 -9.62 -1.79 5.48
CA TYR A 59 -9.55 -2.78 4.40
C TYR A 59 -8.43 -3.80 4.64
N LEU A 60 -7.21 -3.34 4.91
CA LEU A 60 -6.05 -4.21 5.13
C LEU A 60 -6.22 -5.12 6.35
N SER A 61 -6.85 -4.61 7.42
CA SER A 61 -7.03 -5.38 8.65
C SER A 61 -8.20 -6.36 8.57
N GLU A 62 -9.32 -5.98 7.94
CA GLU A 62 -10.53 -6.77 7.90
C GLU A 62 -10.51 -7.81 6.78
N ASP A 63 -10.06 -7.43 5.58
CA ASP A 63 -10.05 -8.31 4.41
C ASP A 63 -8.75 -9.09 4.26
N LEU A 64 -7.59 -8.48 4.54
CA LEU A 64 -6.29 -9.14 4.41
C LEU A 64 -5.74 -9.66 5.74
N GLY A 65 -6.33 -9.28 6.88
CA GLY A 65 -5.92 -9.73 8.21
C GLY A 65 -4.55 -9.20 8.65
N LEU A 66 -4.14 -8.05 8.10
CA LEU A 66 -2.87 -7.40 8.39
C LEU A 66 -2.96 -6.55 9.67
N TYR A 67 -1.83 -6.39 10.35
CA TYR A 67 -1.67 -5.50 11.49
C TYR A 67 -0.99 -4.23 11.03
N CYS A 68 -1.75 -3.15 10.89
CA CYS A 68 -1.33 -1.92 10.23
C CYS A 68 -0.90 -0.84 11.21
N ARG A 69 0.03 0.03 10.75
CA ARG A 69 0.42 1.25 11.44
C ARG A 69 0.67 2.36 10.43
N ARG A 70 0.07 3.53 10.69
CA ARG A 70 0.40 4.74 9.96
C ARG A 70 1.75 5.28 10.42
N ILE A 71 2.53 5.81 9.48
CA ILE A 71 3.80 6.49 9.72
C ILE A 71 3.58 7.99 9.47
N ASP A 72 3.63 8.79 10.54
CA ASP A 72 3.49 10.23 10.42
C ASP A 72 4.85 10.87 10.09
N GLU A 73 4.93 11.55 8.96
CA GLU A 73 6.12 12.26 8.50
C GLU A 73 6.61 13.34 9.49
N ARG A 74 5.68 13.93 10.25
CA ARG A 74 5.97 14.96 11.27
C ARG A 74 6.75 14.39 12.46
N ARG A 75 6.75 13.09 12.64
CA ARG A 75 7.48 12.39 13.70
C ARG A 75 8.88 11.96 13.27
N SER A 76 9.30 12.36 12.09
CA SER A 76 10.65 12.14 11.60
C SER A 76 11.64 13.17 12.15
N ARG A 77 12.82 12.69 12.55
CA ARG A 77 13.91 13.54 13.07
C ARG A 77 14.64 14.27 11.94
N ASN A 78 14.51 13.82 10.71
CA ASN A 78 15.19 14.39 9.57
C ASN A 78 14.57 15.73 9.19
N MET A 79 15.26 16.81 9.49
CA MET A 79 14.86 18.20 9.23
C MET A 79 15.46 18.74 7.91
N ARG A 80 15.82 17.92 6.95
CA ARG A 80 16.45 18.32 5.68
C ARG A 80 15.47 18.99 4.71
N GLY A 81 14.88 20.12 5.14
CA GLY A 81 14.04 20.98 4.31
C GLY A 81 12.64 20.40 4.01
N SER A 82 11.80 21.21 3.34
CA SER A 82 10.47 20.78 2.89
C SER A 82 10.60 19.64 1.88
N GLY A 83 10.00 18.49 2.18
CA GLY A 83 10.04 17.29 1.34
C GLY A 83 11.23 16.36 1.57
N GLY A 84 12.15 16.64 2.53
CA GLY A 84 13.29 15.76 2.84
C GLY A 84 12.89 14.37 3.32
N ASN A 85 11.70 14.26 3.93
CA ASN A 85 11.16 13.01 4.44
C ASN A 85 10.27 12.25 3.43
N HIS A 86 9.92 12.88 2.32
CA HIS A 86 8.98 12.34 1.33
C HIS A 86 9.44 11.02 0.67
N TRP A 87 10.76 10.77 0.65
CA TRP A 87 11.39 9.59 0.07
C TRP A 87 12.01 8.67 1.13
N LEU A 88 11.65 8.86 2.40
CA LEU A 88 12.29 8.17 3.50
C LEU A 88 11.50 6.95 3.97
N HIS A 89 10.20 7.10 4.12
CA HIS A 89 9.32 6.08 4.68
C HIS A 89 7.96 6.07 3.96
N PRO A 90 7.24 4.93 3.97
CA PRO A 90 5.91 4.82 3.41
C PRO A 90 4.86 5.49 4.33
N ASP A 91 3.65 5.69 3.80
CA ASP A 91 2.51 6.22 4.56
C ASP A 91 1.98 5.22 5.59
N ILE A 92 1.88 3.94 5.20
CA ILE A 92 1.39 2.86 6.04
C ILE A 92 2.33 1.66 5.93
N VAL A 93 2.58 1.02 7.06
CA VAL A 93 3.29 -0.25 7.17
C VAL A 93 2.39 -1.30 7.78
N ALA A 94 2.62 -2.57 7.46
CA ALA A 94 1.87 -3.64 8.08
C ALA A 94 2.69 -4.90 8.31
N LEU A 95 2.27 -5.65 9.34
CA LEU A 95 2.77 -6.96 9.70
C LEU A 95 1.72 -8.01 9.30
N GLU A 96 2.13 -8.99 8.51
CA GLU A 96 1.40 -10.22 8.26
C GLU A 96 1.98 -11.34 9.14
N THR A 97 1.11 -12.06 9.84
CA THR A 97 1.51 -13.20 10.67
C THR A 97 1.29 -14.51 9.92
N LEU A 98 2.32 -15.31 9.75
CA LEU A 98 2.27 -16.55 8.97
C LEU A 98 1.83 -17.76 9.80
N ASP A 99 1.95 -17.68 11.13
CA ASP A 99 1.66 -18.77 12.06
C ASP A 99 0.25 -18.69 12.68
N LYS A 100 -0.64 -17.88 12.09
CA LYS A 100 -2.03 -17.74 12.56
C LYS A 100 -2.75 -19.09 12.47
N GLY A 101 -3.30 -19.54 13.60
CA GLY A 101 -4.02 -20.83 13.71
C GLY A 101 -3.12 -22.06 13.93
N TRP A 102 -1.79 -21.90 13.97
CA TRP A 102 -0.90 -23.01 14.30
C TRP A 102 -0.93 -23.35 15.79
N SER A 103 -0.68 -24.61 16.14
CA SER A 103 -0.53 -25.02 17.54
C SER A 103 0.72 -24.42 18.17
N ASP A 104 0.71 -24.24 19.49
CA ASP A 104 1.86 -23.65 20.21
C ASP A 104 3.13 -24.48 20.06
N VAL A 105 3.00 -25.80 19.91
CA VAL A 105 4.15 -26.71 19.68
C VAL A 105 4.81 -26.40 18.33
N VAL A 106 4.02 -26.24 17.25
CA VAL A 106 4.53 -25.91 15.93
C VAL A 106 5.16 -24.51 15.93
N ARG A 107 4.48 -23.53 16.56
CA ARG A 107 5.01 -22.16 16.70
C ARG A 107 6.36 -22.14 17.42
N ALA A 108 6.50 -22.89 18.52
CA ALA A 108 7.76 -22.97 19.26
C ALA A 108 8.88 -23.59 18.41
N CYS A 109 8.56 -24.60 17.61
CA CYS A 109 9.50 -25.26 16.72
C CYS A 109 10.00 -24.30 15.63
N VAL A 110 9.09 -23.59 14.94
CA VAL A 110 9.44 -22.68 13.85
C VAL A 110 10.22 -21.46 14.37
N ARG A 111 9.89 -20.95 15.56
CA ARG A 111 10.70 -19.86 16.18
C ARG A 111 12.09 -20.29 16.59
N GLY A 112 12.33 -21.57 16.83
CA GLY A 112 13.66 -22.13 17.07
C GLY A 112 14.45 -22.36 15.78
N SER A 113 13.82 -22.28 14.61
CA SER A 113 14.45 -22.33 13.30
C SER A 113 14.63 -20.92 12.71
N ASN A 114 15.36 -20.82 11.61
CA ASN A 114 15.50 -19.54 10.90
C ASN A 114 14.34 -19.26 9.91
N ASP A 115 13.23 -19.95 10.05
CA ASP A 115 12.08 -19.76 9.17
C ASP A 115 11.33 -18.46 9.47
N ALA A 116 10.87 -17.78 8.44
CA ALA A 116 10.11 -16.55 8.59
C ALA A 116 8.71 -16.85 9.14
N VAL A 117 8.37 -16.23 10.24
CA VAL A 117 7.01 -16.32 10.87
C VAL A 117 6.14 -15.12 10.54
N PHE A 118 6.67 -14.15 9.81
CA PHE A 118 5.96 -12.93 9.43
C PHE A 118 6.45 -12.41 8.07
N ARG A 119 5.67 -11.49 7.49
CA ARG A 119 6.03 -10.66 6.35
C ARG A 119 5.76 -9.20 6.65
N LEU A 120 6.57 -8.32 6.10
CA LEU A 120 6.43 -6.87 6.21
C LEU A 120 5.88 -6.29 4.91
N TRP A 121 4.91 -5.41 5.05
CA TRP A 121 4.23 -4.75 3.95
C TRP A 121 4.41 -3.24 4.03
N SER A 122 4.51 -2.61 2.88
CA SER A 122 4.69 -1.16 2.72
C SER A 122 3.64 -0.63 1.75
N PHE A 123 3.00 0.48 2.12
CA PHE A 123 1.96 1.12 1.32
C PHE A 123 2.24 2.61 1.17
N GLU A 124 2.27 3.06 -0.06
CA GLU A 124 2.29 4.47 -0.45
C GLU A 124 0.91 4.84 -0.96
N VAL A 125 0.31 5.91 -0.46
CA VAL A 125 -1.08 6.29 -0.74
C VAL A 125 -1.12 7.56 -1.57
N LYS A 126 -1.93 7.54 -2.62
CA LYS A 126 -2.21 8.72 -3.46
C LYS A 126 -3.70 8.84 -3.71
N LYS A 127 -4.23 10.05 -3.64
CA LYS A 127 -5.65 10.30 -3.92
C LYS A 127 -6.01 9.91 -5.35
N THR A 128 -5.17 10.31 -6.31
CA THR A 128 -5.40 10.09 -7.74
C THR A 128 -4.09 9.79 -8.44
N LEU A 129 -4.10 8.79 -9.34
CA LEU A 129 -2.99 8.52 -10.27
C LEU A 129 -3.41 8.88 -11.68
N ASN A 130 -2.59 9.74 -12.31
CA ASN A 130 -2.76 10.22 -13.68
C ASN A 130 -1.40 10.37 -14.37
N LYS A 131 -1.38 10.78 -15.64
CA LYS A 131 -0.15 10.93 -16.43
C LYS A 131 0.89 11.88 -15.82
N SER A 132 0.45 12.89 -15.04
CA SER A 132 1.37 13.88 -14.46
C SER A 132 2.11 13.39 -13.24
N ASN A 133 1.57 12.41 -12.48
CA ASN A 133 2.12 12.00 -11.20
C ASN A 133 2.47 10.51 -11.08
N VAL A 134 2.01 9.65 -12.00
CA VAL A 134 2.15 8.19 -11.88
C VAL A 134 3.60 7.75 -11.68
N ARG A 135 4.55 8.25 -12.46
CA ARG A 135 5.97 7.89 -12.33
C ARG A 135 6.55 8.32 -11.00
N LYS A 136 6.29 9.58 -10.61
CA LYS A 136 6.77 10.12 -9.33
C LYS A 136 6.26 9.28 -8.16
N SER A 137 4.94 9.00 -8.13
CA SER A 137 4.31 8.21 -7.07
C SER A 137 4.82 6.77 -7.05
N PHE A 138 4.98 6.16 -8.23
CA PHE A 138 5.50 4.80 -8.34
C PHE A 138 6.94 4.68 -7.82
N PHE A 139 7.84 5.57 -8.24
CA PHE A 139 9.23 5.55 -7.78
C PHE A 139 9.37 5.95 -6.30
N GLN A 140 8.47 6.77 -5.78
CA GLN A 140 8.36 7.02 -4.35
C GLN A 140 8.05 5.70 -3.61
N THR A 141 7.07 4.92 -4.10
CA THR A 141 6.76 3.60 -3.54
C THR A 141 7.96 2.66 -3.60
N VAL A 142 8.69 2.62 -4.72
CA VAL A 142 9.91 1.81 -4.86
C VAL A 142 10.96 2.20 -3.81
N SER A 143 11.21 3.51 -3.64
CA SER A 143 12.18 4.04 -2.68
C SER A 143 11.80 3.72 -1.24
N ASN A 144 10.53 3.93 -0.89
CA ASN A 144 10.04 3.79 0.48
C ASN A 144 9.81 2.35 0.91
N SER A 145 9.93 1.38 0.01
CA SER A 145 9.55 0.00 0.24
C SER A 145 10.64 -1.03 -0.02
N SER A 146 11.87 -0.60 -0.31
CA SER A 146 12.97 -1.52 -0.65
C SER A 146 13.25 -2.57 0.44
N TRP A 147 12.91 -2.26 1.68
CA TRP A 147 13.09 -3.08 2.86
C TRP A 147 11.98 -4.14 3.07
N ALA A 148 10.76 -3.94 2.53
CA ALA A 148 9.60 -4.77 2.82
C ALA A 148 9.51 -6.01 1.91
N ASN A 149 8.80 -7.05 2.38
CA ASN A 149 8.47 -8.22 1.56
C ASN A 149 7.50 -7.87 0.44
N PHE A 150 6.50 -7.03 0.73
CA PHE A 150 5.52 -6.54 -0.24
C PHE A 150 5.43 -5.03 -0.23
N ALA A 151 5.29 -4.44 -1.41
CA ALA A 151 5.14 -3.02 -1.62
C ALA A 151 3.93 -2.73 -2.50
N TYR A 152 3.09 -1.77 -2.11
CA TYR A 152 1.91 -1.38 -2.86
C TYR A 152 1.80 0.13 -3.01
N LEU A 153 1.52 0.55 -4.23
CA LEU A 153 1.00 1.88 -4.51
C LEU A 153 -0.53 1.81 -4.44
N VAL A 154 -1.11 2.60 -3.55
CA VAL A 154 -2.56 2.64 -3.31
C VAL A 154 -3.12 3.92 -3.88
N THR A 155 -4.25 3.83 -4.57
CA THR A 155 -4.96 5.01 -5.05
C THR A 155 -6.47 4.84 -4.89
N ALA A 156 -7.18 5.96 -4.72
CA ALA A 156 -8.64 5.97 -4.73
C ALA A 156 -9.20 6.22 -6.14
N ASN A 157 -8.43 6.89 -7.02
CA ASN A 157 -8.84 7.17 -8.38
C ASN A 157 -7.68 6.86 -9.33
N LEU A 158 -7.96 6.08 -10.35
CA LEU A 158 -7.00 5.70 -11.37
C LEU A 158 -7.49 6.14 -12.74
N ASP A 159 -6.67 6.95 -13.44
CA ASP A 159 -6.88 7.26 -14.85
C ASP A 159 -6.49 6.04 -15.68
N SER A 160 -7.41 5.56 -16.52
CA SER A 160 -7.16 4.41 -17.41
C SER A 160 -5.98 4.60 -18.34
N ALA A 161 -5.66 5.84 -18.69
CA ALA A 161 -4.52 6.17 -19.55
C ALA A 161 -3.14 5.83 -18.95
N VAL A 162 -3.04 5.52 -17.64
CA VAL A 162 -1.77 5.15 -16.99
C VAL A 162 -1.68 3.66 -16.63
N GLU A 163 -2.70 2.86 -16.91
CA GLU A 163 -2.74 1.45 -16.55
C GLU A 163 -1.60 0.64 -17.19
N ALA A 164 -1.38 0.83 -18.49
CA ALA A 164 -0.30 0.14 -19.21
C ALA A 164 1.09 0.49 -18.65
N GLU A 165 1.30 1.76 -18.27
CA GLU A 165 2.54 2.20 -17.64
C GLU A 165 2.72 1.57 -16.25
N LEU A 166 1.67 1.51 -15.44
CA LEU A 166 1.69 0.85 -14.13
C LEU A 166 1.99 -0.64 -14.26
N GLN A 167 1.40 -1.34 -15.23
CA GLN A 167 1.70 -2.75 -15.50
C GLN A 167 3.17 -2.97 -15.84
N MET A 168 3.73 -2.13 -16.73
CA MET A 168 5.15 -2.19 -17.10
C MET A 168 6.06 -1.95 -15.88
N LEU A 169 5.83 -0.88 -15.14
CA LEU A 169 6.63 -0.52 -13.97
C LEU A 169 6.53 -1.59 -12.86
N SER A 170 5.32 -2.10 -12.61
CA SER A 170 5.10 -3.18 -11.65
C SER A 170 5.82 -4.47 -12.04
N GLY A 171 5.81 -4.82 -13.33
CA GLY A 171 6.57 -5.95 -13.88
C GLY A 171 8.08 -5.84 -13.63
N LEU A 172 8.64 -4.64 -13.77
CA LEU A 172 10.05 -4.37 -13.56
C LEU A 172 10.45 -4.38 -12.07
N HIS A 173 9.67 -3.69 -11.21
CA HIS A 173 10.06 -3.41 -9.83
C HIS A 173 9.38 -4.31 -8.79
N GLY A 174 8.34 -5.05 -9.17
CA GLY A 174 7.61 -5.94 -8.26
C GLY A 174 6.69 -5.23 -7.29
N VAL A 175 6.44 -3.93 -7.46
CA VAL A 175 5.47 -3.15 -6.68
C VAL A 175 4.06 -3.46 -7.18
N GLY A 176 3.13 -3.73 -6.28
CA GLY A 176 1.72 -3.92 -6.61
C GLY A 176 0.95 -2.61 -6.68
N VAL A 177 -0.27 -2.67 -7.22
CA VAL A 177 -1.20 -1.54 -7.27
C VAL A 177 -2.53 -1.95 -6.66
N LEU A 178 -3.04 -1.15 -5.72
CA LEU A 178 -4.30 -1.34 -5.04
C LEU A 178 -5.23 -0.15 -5.31
N LEU A 179 -6.43 -0.43 -5.79
CA LEU A 179 -7.51 0.55 -5.93
C LEU A 179 -8.40 0.48 -4.69
N LEU A 180 -8.42 1.56 -3.92
CA LEU A 180 -9.25 1.68 -2.72
C LEU A 180 -10.59 2.32 -3.07
N ASN A 181 -11.69 1.59 -2.90
CA ASN A 181 -13.02 2.12 -3.13
C ASN A 181 -13.50 2.88 -1.90
N GLN A 182 -13.73 4.20 -2.07
CA GLN A 182 -14.14 5.08 -0.98
C GLN A 182 -15.61 4.90 -0.55
N GLN A 183 -16.47 4.39 -1.43
CA GLN A 183 -17.89 4.21 -1.15
C GLN A 183 -18.18 2.86 -0.50
N SER A 184 -17.40 1.84 -0.88
CA SER A 184 -17.52 0.48 -0.38
C SER A 184 -16.14 -0.15 -0.29
N LEU A 185 -15.59 -0.27 0.91
CA LEU A 185 -14.26 -0.88 1.11
C LEU A 185 -14.21 -2.32 0.60
N PHE A 186 -15.33 -3.03 0.65
CA PHE A 186 -15.47 -4.38 0.13
C PHE A 186 -15.18 -4.49 -1.38
N ASP A 187 -15.41 -3.40 -2.13
CA ASP A 187 -15.17 -3.35 -3.57
C ASP A 187 -13.75 -2.85 -3.91
N SER A 188 -12.89 -2.68 -2.89
CA SER A 188 -11.48 -2.39 -3.11
C SER A 188 -10.77 -3.57 -3.75
N GLN A 189 -9.79 -3.30 -4.64
CA GLN A 189 -9.19 -4.33 -5.48
C GLN A 189 -7.67 -4.21 -5.55
N ILE A 190 -6.99 -5.35 -5.48
CA ILE A 190 -5.60 -5.45 -5.91
C ILE A 190 -5.61 -5.58 -7.43
N LEU A 191 -5.33 -4.48 -8.12
CA LEU A 191 -5.28 -4.45 -9.60
C LEU A 191 -4.05 -5.20 -10.12
N ILE A 192 -2.90 -4.97 -9.50
CA ILE A 192 -1.65 -5.63 -9.84
C ILE A 192 -1.06 -6.20 -8.55
N PRO A 193 -0.88 -7.53 -8.44
CA PRO A 193 -0.28 -8.12 -7.26
C PRO A 193 1.21 -7.77 -7.15
N ALA A 194 1.67 -7.42 -5.94
CA ALA A 194 3.08 -7.24 -5.67
C ALA A 194 3.83 -8.57 -5.77
N ARG A 195 5.10 -8.50 -6.19
CA ARG A 195 6.02 -9.63 -6.14
C ARG A 195 6.65 -9.71 -4.75
N GLU A 196 6.61 -10.89 -4.14
CA GLU A 196 7.26 -11.10 -2.85
C GLU A 196 8.78 -10.96 -2.96
N ARG A 197 9.36 -10.17 -2.06
CA ARG A 197 10.80 -10.16 -1.78
C ARG A 197 11.06 -11.07 -0.59
N THR A 198 11.89 -12.07 -0.77
CA THR A 198 12.18 -13.08 0.27
C THR A 198 13.02 -12.52 1.42
N ASN A 199 13.85 -11.51 1.13
CA ASN A 199 14.76 -10.93 2.11
C ASN A 199 14.32 -9.52 2.49
N ILE A 200 14.35 -9.23 3.79
CA ILE A 200 14.17 -7.89 4.36
C ILE A 200 15.53 -7.18 4.34
N ASP A 201 15.57 -5.95 3.82
CA ASP A 201 16.76 -5.10 3.92
C ASP A 201 16.83 -4.44 5.30
N TRP A 202 17.46 -5.13 6.25
CA TRP A 202 17.61 -4.67 7.62
C TRP A 202 18.46 -3.40 7.77
N LEU A 203 19.32 -3.08 6.81
CA LEU A 203 20.07 -1.82 6.81
C LEU A 203 19.15 -0.64 6.54
N SER A 204 18.26 -0.78 5.56
CA SER A 204 17.22 0.23 5.30
C SER A 204 16.22 0.33 6.46
N VAL A 205 15.82 -0.80 7.06
CA VAL A 205 14.99 -0.80 8.28
C VAL A 205 15.65 0.01 9.40
N ASN A 206 16.92 -0.26 9.70
CA ASN A 206 17.65 0.44 10.77
C ASN A 206 17.70 1.95 10.52
N ARG A 207 17.97 2.37 9.28
CA ARG A 207 18.00 3.78 8.91
C ARG A 207 16.65 4.47 9.17
N ILE A 208 15.52 3.81 8.82
CA ILE A 208 14.19 4.40 9.01
C ILE A 208 13.82 4.44 10.50
N VAL A 209 14.20 3.42 11.28
CA VAL A 209 14.03 3.38 12.75
C VAL A 209 14.72 4.58 13.42
N GLU A 210 15.94 4.91 13.01
CA GLU A 210 16.67 6.07 13.54
C GLU A 210 15.99 7.40 13.20
N GLU A 211 15.25 7.46 12.11
CA GLU A 211 14.65 8.70 11.58
C GLU A 211 13.21 8.92 12.01
N ASN A 212 12.39 7.88 12.21
CA ASN A 212 10.95 8.01 12.47
C ASN A 212 10.46 7.19 13.67
N GLN A 213 9.86 7.87 14.66
CA GLN A 213 9.38 7.25 15.89
C GLN A 213 8.21 6.27 15.70
N ASP A 214 7.33 6.48 14.70
CA ASP A 214 6.23 5.55 14.43
C ASP A 214 6.75 4.27 13.81
N TYR A 215 7.76 4.39 12.94
CA TYR A 215 8.42 3.24 12.35
C TYR A 215 9.25 2.47 13.39
N GLU A 216 9.95 3.16 14.30
CA GLU A 216 10.63 2.57 15.44
C GLU A 216 9.66 1.72 16.27
N ALA A 217 8.50 2.30 16.64
CA ALA A 217 7.48 1.59 17.41
C ALA A 217 6.84 0.43 16.63
N PHE A 218 6.76 0.50 15.30
CA PHE A 218 6.32 -0.62 14.46
C PHE A 218 7.32 -1.77 14.52
N ILE A 219 8.59 -1.51 14.32
CA ILE A 219 9.66 -2.54 14.34
C ILE A 219 9.83 -3.14 15.74
N ASP A 220 9.66 -2.37 16.81
CA ASP A 220 9.61 -2.89 18.18
C ASP A 220 8.50 -3.96 18.33
N GLN A 221 7.29 -3.67 17.85
CA GLN A 221 6.18 -4.63 17.89
C GLN A 221 6.41 -5.86 16.98
N VAL A 222 7.07 -5.70 15.84
CA VAL A 222 7.52 -6.82 14.99
C VAL A 222 8.52 -7.70 15.76
N GLY A 223 9.45 -7.09 16.48
CA GLY A 223 10.42 -7.79 17.32
C GLY A 223 9.76 -8.58 18.47
N ILE A 224 8.81 -7.96 19.17
CA ILE A 224 8.03 -8.64 20.22
C ILE A 224 7.27 -9.84 19.63
N TYR A 225 6.61 -9.66 18.49
CA TYR A 225 5.90 -10.74 17.82
C TYR A 225 6.85 -11.87 17.38
N SER A 226 7.96 -11.54 16.76
CA SER A 226 8.96 -12.51 16.31
C SER A 226 9.47 -13.39 17.46
N GLN A 227 9.73 -12.79 18.62
CA GLN A 227 10.27 -13.48 19.78
C GLN A 227 9.20 -14.27 20.55
N THR A 228 8.00 -13.69 20.71
CA THR A 228 6.99 -14.21 21.64
C THR A 228 5.75 -14.78 20.97
N GLY A 229 5.49 -14.45 19.71
CA GLY A 229 4.24 -14.71 18.98
C GLY A 229 3.04 -13.96 19.52
N ARG A 230 3.25 -12.94 20.35
CA ARG A 230 2.18 -12.16 20.95
C ARG A 230 2.01 -10.83 20.22
N LEU A 231 0.77 -10.45 20.00
CA LEU A 231 0.37 -9.18 19.45
C LEU A 231 -0.49 -8.43 20.45
N THR A 232 -0.13 -7.20 20.74
CA THR A 232 -0.95 -6.31 21.57
C THR A 232 -1.89 -5.55 20.63
N LYS A 233 -3.11 -6.07 20.42
CA LYS A 233 -4.08 -5.54 19.44
C LYS A 233 -4.32 -4.03 19.53
N SER A 234 -4.27 -3.45 20.74
CA SER A 234 -4.49 -2.01 20.96
C SER A 234 -3.40 -1.11 20.37
N LEU A 235 -2.27 -1.66 19.92
CA LEU A 235 -1.14 -0.93 19.32
C LEU A 235 -1.20 -0.89 17.80
N TRP A 236 -2.11 -1.65 17.19
CA TRP A 236 -2.27 -1.80 15.75
C TRP A 236 -3.54 -1.15 15.22
N ASN A 237 -3.59 -0.95 13.92
CA ASN A 237 -4.74 -0.42 13.17
C ASN A 237 -5.15 0.99 13.61
N LYS A 238 -4.15 1.88 13.72
CA LYS A 238 -4.30 3.29 14.10
C LYS A 238 -3.72 4.21 13.05
#